data_4b01bb062e14e530f412342a917f5f56
#
_entry.id   4b01bb062e14e530f412342a917f5f56
#
_cell.length_a   1.000
_cell.length_b   1.000
_cell.length_c   1.000
_cell.angle_alpha   90.00
_cell.angle_beta   90.00
_cell.angle_gamma   90.00
#
_symmetry.space_group_name_H-M   'P 1'
#
loop_
_entity.id
_entity.type
_entity.pdbx_description
1 polymer ?
#
loop_
_entity_poly.entity_id
_entity_poly.type
_entity_poly.pdbx_seq_one_letter_code
_entity_poly.pdbx_strand_id
1 'polypeptide(L)'
;LCLITNINKFFTVPSNDLEMNLVKSKNIYLEKEYEKLLDFKNNIDIPYDYIITNTIVNSYGFDKILINGNDYDINDEVVNENGLVGLISKVSGKHSEVTPIYDTKILVKINDIEGKILRKDDNNNLIVGNLSNYDDINVNDKVYSNKDSYIGKVVSVSKRDVITEVVVETTTIQKNCYVAVIRRNA
;
A
#
# COMPACT_ATOMS: atom_id res chain seq x y z
N LEU A 1 54.04 -36.78 -27.38
CA LEU A 1 53.55 -37.02 -26.00
C LEU A 1 53.71 -35.76 -25.16
N CYS A 2 53.06 -34.63 -25.54
CA CYS A 2 53.13 -33.37 -24.78
C CYS A 2 52.03 -32.41 -25.17
N LEU A 3 50.75 -32.85 -25.12
CA LEU A 3 49.62 -31.97 -25.49
C LEU A 3 48.36 -32.16 -24.62
N ILE A 4 48.46 -32.84 -23.43
CA ILE A 4 47.26 -33.10 -22.60
C ILE A 4 47.34 -32.39 -21.22
N THR A 5 48.41 -31.65 -20.92
CA THR A 5 48.57 -31.03 -19.58
C THR A 5 48.09 -29.58 -19.42
N ASN A 6 47.47 -28.99 -20.43
CA ASN A 6 47.07 -27.55 -20.35
C ASN A 6 45.56 -27.26 -20.37
N ILE A 7 44.70 -28.29 -20.34
CA ILE A 7 43.24 -28.08 -20.35
C ILE A 7 42.66 -27.93 -18.96
N ASN A 8 43.35 -28.39 -17.92
CA ASN A 8 42.86 -28.33 -16.54
C ASN A 8 43.08 -26.99 -15.80
N LYS A 9 43.68 -25.99 -16.45
CA LYS A 9 43.87 -24.65 -15.83
C LYS A 9 42.78 -23.66 -16.11
N PHE A 10 41.81 -23.98 -16.94
CA PHE A 10 40.75 -23.06 -17.30
C PHE A 10 39.41 -23.26 -16.58
N PHE A 11 39.29 -24.24 -15.69
CA PHE A 11 38.02 -24.56 -15.01
C PHE A 11 38.09 -24.64 -13.49
N THR A 12 39.10 -24.07 -12.87
CA THR A 12 39.03 -23.80 -11.41
C THR A 12 38.85 -22.31 -11.16
N VAL A 13 37.67 -21.77 -11.50
CA VAL A 13 37.14 -20.66 -10.72
C VAL A 13 36.86 -21.26 -9.35
N PRO A 14 37.52 -20.79 -8.26
CA PRO A 14 37.30 -21.36 -6.94
C PRO A 14 35.79 -21.23 -6.65
N SER A 15 35.14 -22.35 -6.43
CA SER A 15 33.69 -22.37 -6.06
C SER A 15 33.41 -21.49 -4.83
N ASN A 16 34.40 -21.35 -3.95
CA ASN A 16 34.34 -20.46 -2.78
C ASN A 16 34.15 -18.97 -3.08
N ASP A 17 34.73 -18.43 -4.17
CA ASP A 17 34.59 -16.99 -4.47
C ASP A 17 33.22 -16.66 -5.02
N LEU A 18 32.64 -17.56 -5.81
CA LEU A 18 31.29 -17.41 -6.34
C LEU A 18 30.24 -17.52 -5.21
N GLU A 19 30.38 -18.50 -4.35
CA GLU A 19 29.51 -18.69 -3.19
C GLU A 19 29.65 -17.53 -2.20
N MET A 20 30.87 -17.07 -1.93
CA MET A 20 31.11 -15.92 -1.05
C MET A 20 30.51 -14.62 -1.62
N ASN A 21 30.64 -14.39 -2.93
CA ASN A 21 30.04 -13.23 -3.57
C ASN A 21 28.51 -13.29 -3.57
N LEU A 22 27.93 -14.49 -3.75
CA LEU A 22 26.49 -14.69 -3.65
C LEU A 22 25.97 -14.41 -2.23
N VAL A 23 26.67 -14.90 -1.21
CA VAL A 23 26.33 -14.66 0.19
C VAL A 23 26.43 -13.17 0.53
N LYS A 24 27.50 -12.49 0.11
CA LYS A 24 27.65 -11.04 0.30
C LYS A 24 26.52 -10.25 -0.36
N SER A 25 26.18 -10.56 -1.61
CA SER A 25 25.09 -9.92 -2.33
C SER A 25 23.75 -10.13 -1.64
N LYS A 26 23.51 -11.35 -1.15
CA LYS A 26 22.30 -11.68 -0.40
C LYS A 26 22.23 -10.93 0.94
N ASN A 27 23.34 -10.81 1.66
CA ASN A 27 23.39 -10.06 2.91
C ASN A 27 23.10 -8.57 2.68
N ILE A 28 23.73 -7.95 1.68
CA ILE A 28 23.45 -6.55 1.32
C ILE A 28 21.97 -6.34 0.95
N TYR A 29 21.38 -7.28 0.22
CA TYR A 29 19.96 -7.22 -0.10
C TYR A 29 19.09 -7.32 1.15
N LEU A 30 19.37 -8.27 2.05
CA LEU A 30 18.62 -8.45 3.29
C LEU A 30 18.76 -7.26 4.23
N GLU A 31 19.95 -6.65 4.33
CA GLU A 31 20.16 -5.42 5.09
C GLU A 31 19.28 -4.27 4.57
N LYS A 32 19.26 -4.06 3.26
CA LYS A 32 18.41 -3.03 2.64
C LYS A 32 16.91 -3.28 2.85
N GLU A 33 16.46 -4.51 2.77
CA GLU A 33 15.05 -4.86 3.03
C GLU A 33 14.71 -4.68 4.52
N TYR A 34 15.64 -5.01 5.42
CA TYR A 34 15.46 -4.77 6.84
C TYR A 34 15.37 -3.28 7.17
N GLU A 35 16.23 -2.44 6.57
CA GLU A 35 16.17 -0.98 6.73
C GLU A 35 14.82 -0.42 6.28
N LYS A 36 14.33 -0.81 5.10
CA LYS A 36 13.01 -0.39 4.61
C LYS A 36 11.87 -0.81 5.55
N LEU A 37 11.92 -2.04 6.07
CA LEU A 37 10.93 -2.53 7.01
C LEU A 37 10.96 -1.73 8.32
N LEU A 38 12.15 -1.40 8.79
CA LEU A 38 12.34 -0.62 10.01
C LEU A 38 11.82 0.82 9.82
N ASP A 39 12.15 1.44 8.69
CA ASP A 39 11.63 2.76 8.32
C ASP A 39 10.11 2.77 8.27
N PHE A 40 9.51 1.81 7.59
CA PHE A 40 8.06 1.66 7.54
C PHE A 40 7.47 1.52 8.94
N LYS A 41 8.03 0.64 9.79
CA LYS A 41 7.56 0.41 11.15
C LYS A 41 7.67 1.66 12.03
N ASN A 42 8.69 2.47 11.84
CA ASN A 42 8.90 3.69 12.61
C ASN A 42 7.99 4.85 12.18
N ASN A 43 7.54 4.83 10.92
CA ASN A 43 6.72 5.90 10.34
C ASN A 43 5.22 5.60 10.35
N ILE A 44 4.83 4.35 10.64
CA ILE A 44 3.43 4.00 10.72
C ILE A 44 2.90 4.24 12.13
N ASP A 45 1.82 5.01 12.24
CA ASP A 45 1.11 5.30 13.48
C ASP A 45 -0.32 4.75 13.40
N ILE A 46 -0.48 3.52 13.89
CA ILE A 46 -1.76 2.81 13.87
C ILE A 46 -2.07 2.35 15.31
N PRO A 47 -3.21 2.79 15.88
CA PRO A 47 -3.60 2.42 17.24
C PRO A 47 -4.24 1.03 17.37
N TYR A 48 -4.22 0.22 16.31
CA TYR A 48 -4.84 -1.10 16.21
C TYR A 48 -3.81 -2.18 15.96
N ASP A 49 -4.18 -3.44 16.19
CA ASP A 49 -3.38 -4.58 15.79
C ASP A 49 -3.28 -4.65 14.25
N TYR A 50 -2.09 -4.89 13.74
CA TYR A 50 -1.85 -4.97 12.30
C TYR A 50 -0.78 -6.00 11.95
N ILE A 51 -0.84 -6.46 10.71
CA ILE A 51 0.20 -7.31 10.11
C ILE A 51 0.93 -6.50 9.04
N ILE A 52 2.25 -6.43 9.14
CA ILE A 52 3.07 -5.83 8.08
C ILE A 52 3.31 -6.87 6.98
N THR A 53 3.09 -6.46 5.76
CA THR A 53 3.35 -7.26 4.57
C THR A 53 3.90 -6.37 3.45
N ASN A 54 4.25 -6.95 2.32
CA ASN A 54 4.73 -6.22 1.17
C ASN A 54 3.82 -6.39 -0.05
N THR A 55 3.78 -5.37 -0.88
CA THR A 55 3.08 -5.41 -2.16
C THR A 55 3.86 -6.25 -3.16
N ILE A 56 3.15 -7.00 -3.98
CA ILE A 56 3.72 -7.78 -5.07
C ILE A 56 3.56 -6.97 -6.36
N VAL A 57 4.62 -6.92 -7.16
CA VAL A 57 4.53 -6.29 -8.49
C VAL A 57 3.60 -7.12 -9.36
N ASN A 58 2.41 -6.59 -9.63
CA ASN A 58 1.56 -7.19 -10.64
C ASN A 58 1.97 -6.66 -12.02
N SER A 59 2.56 -7.51 -12.84
CA SER A 59 3.08 -7.17 -14.16
C SER A 59 2.01 -7.06 -15.26
N TYR A 60 0.73 -7.26 -14.95
CA TYR A 60 -0.30 -7.45 -15.96
C TYR A 60 -1.45 -6.43 -15.93
N GLY A 61 -1.17 -5.16 -15.68
CA GLY A 61 -2.10 -4.07 -16.06
C GLY A 61 -3.49 -4.09 -15.41
N PHE A 62 -3.67 -4.84 -14.32
CA PHE A 62 -4.90 -4.81 -13.56
C PHE A 62 -4.81 -3.73 -12.47
N ASP A 63 -5.89 -2.98 -12.27
CA ASP A 63 -6.06 -1.98 -11.20
C ASP A 63 -6.09 -2.62 -9.79
N LYS A 64 -5.63 -3.87 -9.68
CA LYS A 64 -5.58 -4.63 -8.44
C LYS A 64 -4.18 -4.68 -7.90
N ILE A 65 -4.08 -4.53 -6.60
CA ILE A 65 -2.84 -4.63 -5.85
C ILE A 65 -2.82 -6.00 -5.19
N LEU A 66 -1.71 -6.72 -5.34
CA LEU A 66 -1.49 -7.97 -4.62
C LEU A 66 -0.54 -7.72 -3.46
N ILE A 67 -0.86 -8.32 -2.33
CA ILE A 67 0.00 -8.36 -1.15
C ILE A 67 0.31 -9.81 -0.76
N ASN A 68 1.44 -10.03 -0.11
CA ASN A 68 1.78 -11.34 0.43
C ASN A 68 0.91 -11.68 1.64
N GLY A 69 0.64 -12.98 1.80
CA GLY A 69 -0.15 -13.47 2.93
C GLY A 69 -1.62 -13.73 2.58
N ASN A 70 -2.24 -14.52 3.42
CA ASN A 70 -3.63 -14.96 3.30
C ASN A 70 -4.35 -15.04 4.66
N ASP A 71 -3.73 -14.48 5.70
CA ASP A 71 -4.27 -14.45 7.06
C ASP A 71 -4.97 -13.10 7.32
N TYR A 72 -5.89 -12.75 6.42
CA TYR A 72 -6.65 -11.51 6.42
C TYR A 72 -8.12 -11.78 6.18
N ASP A 73 -8.98 -10.89 6.67
CA ASP A 73 -10.41 -10.93 6.41
C ASP A 73 -10.78 -10.00 5.24
N ILE A 74 -11.89 -10.35 4.55
CA ILE A 74 -12.45 -9.48 3.51
C ILE A 74 -12.90 -8.17 4.17
N ASN A 75 -12.56 -7.03 3.53
CA ASN A 75 -12.74 -5.67 4.01
C ASN A 75 -11.81 -5.25 5.16
N ASP A 76 -10.76 -6.01 5.44
CA ASP A 76 -9.65 -5.48 6.23
C ASP A 76 -9.03 -4.28 5.52
N GLU A 77 -8.70 -3.26 6.29
CA GLU A 77 -8.11 -2.03 5.78
C GLU A 77 -6.61 -2.20 5.59
N VAL A 78 -6.13 -1.78 4.43
CA VAL A 78 -4.72 -1.80 4.06
C VAL A 78 -4.20 -0.37 4.03
N VAL A 79 -3.17 -0.09 4.82
CA VAL A 79 -2.60 1.25 5.00
C VAL A 79 -1.10 1.26 4.74
N ASN A 80 -0.58 2.40 4.35
CA ASN A 80 0.84 2.71 4.35
C ASN A 80 1.12 3.84 5.36
N GLU A 81 2.35 4.36 5.39
CA GLU A 81 2.75 5.46 6.26
C GLU A 81 2.00 6.78 6.01
N ASN A 82 1.33 6.90 4.88
CA ASN A 82 0.60 8.11 4.48
C ASN A 82 -0.93 7.96 4.57
N GLY A 83 -1.44 6.77 4.88
CA GLY A 83 -2.87 6.55 5.10
C GLY A 83 -3.45 5.30 4.44
N LEU A 84 -4.77 5.24 4.39
CA LEU A 84 -5.55 4.13 3.84
C LEU A 84 -5.40 4.05 2.33
N VAL A 85 -4.94 2.91 1.83
CA VAL A 85 -4.69 2.68 0.41
C VAL A 85 -5.73 1.78 -0.25
N GLY A 86 -6.44 0.97 0.53
CA GLY A 86 -7.50 0.10 0.00
C GLY A 86 -8.04 -0.90 1.02
N LEU A 87 -8.83 -1.84 0.52
CA LEU A 87 -9.45 -2.91 1.30
C LEU A 87 -9.11 -4.28 0.72
N ILE A 88 -8.96 -5.27 1.59
CA ILE A 88 -8.87 -6.67 1.15
C ILE A 88 -10.16 -7.06 0.44
N SER A 89 -10.08 -7.43 -0.83
CA SER A 89 -11.22 -7.83 -1.65
C SER A 89 -11.30 -9.33 -1.90
N LYS A 90 -10.14 -10.01 -1.82
CA LYS A 90 -10.08 -11.45 -1.99
C LYS A 90 -8.86 -12.02 -1.31
N VAL A 91 -9.02 -13.17 -0.69
CA VAL A 91 -7.93 -13.96 -0.11
C VAL A 91 -7.79 -15.25 -0.90
N SER A 92 -6.59 -15.58 -1.36
CA SER A 92 -6.36 -16.75 -2.22
C SER A 92 -4.94 -17.28 -2.11
N GLY A 93 -4.80 -18.51 -1.70
CA GLY A 93 -3.50 -19.22 -1.66
C GLY A 93 -2.49 -18.53 -0.76
N LYS A 94 -1.44 -17.94 -1.36
CA LYS A 94 -0.36 -17.24 -0.66
C LYS A 94 -0.46 -15.71 -0.73
N HIS A 95 -1.47 -15.20 -1.41
CA HIS A 95 -1.62 -13.78 -1.72
C HIS A 95 -3.03 -13.31 -1.49
N SER A 96 -3.18 -12.03 -1.22
CA SER A 96 -4.47 -11.37 -1.13
C SER A 96 -4.55 -10.20 -2.12
N GLU A 97 -5.75 -9.99 -2.65
CA GLU A 97 -6.04 -8.87 -3.55
C GLU A 97 -6.55 -7.69 -2.72
N VAL A 98 -6.04 -6.51 -3.01
CA VAL A 98 -6.47 -5.24 -2.44
C VAL A 98 -7.15 -4.43 -3.52
N THR A 99 -8.39 -4.03 -3.28
CA THR A 99 -9.07 -3.02 -4.09
C THR A 99 -8.64 -1.65 -3.63
N PRO A 100 -8.06 -0.81 -4.52
CA PRO A 100 -7.65 0.54 -4.17
C PRO A 100 -8.82 1.37 -3.62
N ILE A 101 -8.52 2.32 -2.73
CA ILE A 101 -9.55 3.10 -2.04
C ILE A 101 -10.49 3.84 -2.99
N TYR A 102 -10.00 4.33 -4.13
CA TYR A 102 -10.80 5.04 -5.13
C TYR A 102 -11.81 4.16 -5.87
N ASP A 103 -11.61 2.84 -5.87
CA ASP A 103 -12.54 1.85 -6.44
C ASP A 103 -13.49 1.27 -5.38
N THR A 104 -13.30 1.64 -4.12
CA THR A 104 -14.21 1.29 -3.04
C THR A 104 -15.31 2.35 -2.94
N LYS A 105 -16.48 1.95 -2.45
CA LYS A 105 -17.61 2.86 -2.18
C LYS A 105 -17.84 3.01 -0.68
N ILE A 106 -16.73 3.06 0.08
CA ILE A 106 -16.83 3.18 1.53
C ILE A 106 -17.33 4.56 1.95
N LEU A 107 -17.89 4.57 3.14
CA LEU A 107 -18.22 5.82 3.82
C LEU A 107 -16.95 6.43 4.41
N VAL A 108 -16.89 7.73 4.37
CA VAL A 108 -15.80 8.54 4.92
C VAL A 108 -16.34 9.58 5.88
N LYS A 109 -15.51 10.05 6.77
CA LYS A 109 -15.84 11.09 7.75
C LYS A 109 -14.89 12.27 7.56
N ILE A 110 -15.45 13.47 7.56
CA ILE A 110 -14.75 14.76 7.56
C ILE A 110 -15.37 15.59 8.68
N ASN A 111 -14.64 15.85 9.76
CA ASN A 111 -15.19 16.57 10.94
C ASN A 111 -16.52 15.97 11.43
N ASP A 112 -16.60 14.63 11.56
CA ASP A 112 -17.80 13.87 11.92
C ASP A 112 -18.95 13.92 10.89
N ILE A 113 -18.76 14.59 9.76
CA ILE A 113 -19.72 14.60 8.66
C ILE A 113 -19.48 13.39 7.77
N GLU A 114 -20.50 12.56 7.63
CA GLU A 114 -20.40 11.38 6.76
C GLU A 114 -20.59 11.75 5.29
N GLY A 115 -19.76 11.13 4.46
CA GLY A 115 -19.82 11.23 3.02
C GLY A 115 -19.46 9.89 2.37
N LYS A 116 -19.48 9.86 1.05
CA LYS A 116 -19.15 8.65 0.27
C LYS A 116 -18.16 8.97 -0.82
N ILE A 117 -17.19 8.07 -1.03
CA ILE A 117 -16.31 8.13 -2.19
C ILE A 117 -17.15 7.87 -3.44
N LEU A 118 -17.16 8.80 -4.38
CA LEU A 118 -17.90 8.71 -5.63
C LEU A 118 -17.01 8.21 -6.77
N ARG A 119 -15.81 8.78 -6.89
CA ARG A 119 -14.86 8.51 -7.96
C ARG A 119 -13.48 9.08 -7.62
N LYS A 120 -12.50 8.82 -8.45
CA LYS A 120 -11.23 9.58 -8.50
C LYS A 120 -11.27 10.63 -9.61
N ASP A 121 -10.46 11.67 -9.48
CA ASP A 121 -10.16 12.62 -10.54
C ASP A 121 -8.93 12.21 -11.35
N ASP A 122 -8.55 13.00 -12.36
CA ASP A 122 -7.41 12.76 -13.22
C ASP A 122 -6.05 12.86 -12.48
N ASN A 123 -6.02 13.49 -11.31
CA ASN A 123 -4.86 13.63 -10.44
C ASN A 123 -4.79 12.54 -9.37
N ASN A 124 -5.67 11.54 -9.42
CA ASN A 124 -5.86 10.48 -8.43
C ASN A 124 -6.35 10.95 -7.05
N ASN A 125 -6.89 12.16 -6.93
CA ASN A 125 -7.60 12.58 -5.73
C ASN A 125 -8.96 11.89 -5.66
N LEU A 126 -9.48 11.72 -4.46
CA LEU A 126 -10.83 11.20 -4.25
C LEU A 126 -11.85 12.33 -4.35
N ILE A 127 -12.95 12.07 -5.04
CA ILE A 127 -14.15 12.93 -5.01
C ILE A 127 -15.11 12.32 -4.02
N VAL A 128 -15.38 13.06 -2.96
CA VAL A 128 -16.34 12.70 -1.91
C VAL A 128 -17.59 13.54 -2.08
N GLY A 129 -18.76 12.90 -1.99
CA GLY A 129 -20.06 13.54 -2.05
C GLY A 129 -21.05 12.89 -1.11
N ASN A 130 -22.33 13.23 -1.27
CA ASN A 130 -23.42 12.79 -0.39
C ASN A 130 -23.19 13.18 1.09
N LEU A 131 -22.57 14.34 1.30
CA LEU A 131 -22.28 14.86 2.62
C LEU A 131 -23.56 15.47 3.23
N SER A 132 -23.81 15.23 4.50
CA SER A 132 -25.01 15.71 5.20
C SER A 132 -24.95 17.20 5.53
N ASN A 133 -23.76 17.75 5.71
CA ASN A 133 -23.51 19.18 5.93
C ASN A 133 -22.16 19.55 5.31
N TYR A 134 -22.10 20.64 4.54
CA TYR A 134 -20.88 21.04 3.82
C TYR A 134 -20.25 22.31 4.39
N ASP A 135 -21.00 23.07 5.18
CA ASP A 135 -20.58 24.41 5.57
C ASP A 135 -19.43 24.39 6.57
N ASP A 136 -19.28 23.27 7.28
CA ASP A 136 -18.25 23.05 8.27
C ASP A 136 -16.99 22.33 7.70
N ILE A 137 -16.94 22.10 6.37
CA ILE A 137 -15.79 21.46 5.72
C ILE A 137 -14.87 22.50 5.13
N ASN A 138 -13.60 22.46 5.53
CA ASN A 138 -12.56 23.39 5.11
C ASN A 138 -11.40 22.67 4.41
N VAL A 139 -10.64 23.42 3.62
CA VAL A 139 -9.37 22.94 3.06
C VAL A 139 -8.42 22.60 4.21
N ASN A 140 -7.69 21.48 4.06
CA ASN A 140 -6.83 20.82 5.04
C ASN A 140 -7.54 20.02 6.15
N ASP A 141 -8.87 19.95 6.17
CA ASP A 141 -9.56 19.02 7.06
C ASP A 141 -9.13 17.59 6.78
N LYS A 142 -8.94 16.81 7.83
CA LYS A 142 -8.55 15.41 7.73
C LYS A 142 -9.76 14.54 7.39
N VAL A 143 -9.51 13.55 6.55
CA VAL A 143 -10.53 12.60 6.11
C VAL A 143 -10.17 11.22 6.62
N TYR A 144 -11.16 10.55 7.20
CA TYR A 144 -11.02 9.21 7.77
C TYR A 144 -12.02 8.24 7.15
N SER A 145 -11.72 6.95 7.19
CA SER A 145 -12.71 5.92 6.91
C SER A 145 -13.76 5.87 8.04
N ASN A 146 -14.86 5.17 7.80
CA ASN A 146 -15.84 4.89 8.87
C ASN A 146 -15.28 4.03 10.01
N LYS A 147 -14.10 3.48 9.81
CA LYS A 147 -13.33 2.72 10.80
C LYS A 147 -12.14 3.52 11.38
N ASP A 148 -12.14 4.83 11.23
CA ASP A 148 -11.17 5.78 11.76
C ASP A 148 -9.73 5.65 11.21
N SER A 149 -9.53 4.99 10.05
CA SER A 149 -8.25 5.03 9.36
C SER A 149 -8.11 6.32 8.54
N TYR A 150 -6.97 6.98 8.68
CA TYR A 150 -6.68 8.19 7.94
C TYR A 150 -6.63 7.92 6.43
N ILE A 151 -7.32 8.74 5.64
CA ILE A 151 -7.38 8.63 4.18
C ILE A 151 -6.54 9.72 3.51
N GLY A 152 -6.67 10.94 4.01
CA GLY A 152 -6.05 12.09 3.38
C GLY A 152 -6.59 13.40 3.93
N LYS A 153 -6.44 14.48 3.15
CA LYS A 153 -6.89 15.82 3.52
C LYS A 153 -7.70 16.46 2.40
N VAL A 154 -8.61 17.33 2.77
CA VAL A 154 -9.41 18.13 1.84
C VAL A 154 -8.50 19.13 1.12
N VAL A 155 -8.51 19.14 -0.20
CA VAL A 155 -7.78 20.12 -1.04
C VAL A 155 -8.71 21.15 -1.67
N SER A 156 -9.97 20.82 -1.91
CA SER A 156 -10.96 21.80 -2.34
C SER A 156 -12.39 21.37 -2.02
N VAL A 157 -13.28 22.34 -1.86
CA VAL A 157 -14.72 22.15 -1.71
C VAL A 157 -15.40 22.89 -2.86
N SER A 158 -16.14 22.17 -3.69
CA SER A 158 -16.86 22.73 -4.83
C SER A 158 -18.37 22.66 -4.57
N LYS A 159 -19.00 23.81 -4.49
CA LYS A 159 -20.44 23.92 -4.37
C LYS A 159 -21.03 24.26 -5.76
N ARG A 160 -21.82 23.36 -6.34
CA ARG A 160 -22.56 23.61 -7.60
C ARG A 160 -24.02 23.30 -7.35
N ASP A 161 -24.80 24.36 -7.22
CA ASP A 161 -26.29 24.38 -7.07
C ASP A 161 -26.78 23.30 -6.05
N VAL A 162 -26.96 22.06 -6.50
CA VAL A 162 -27.51 20.95 -5.69
C VAL A 162 -26.47 19.93 -5.30
N ILE A 163 -25.25 19.99 -5.88
CA ILE A 163 -24.23 19.00 -5.69
C ILE A 163 -22.99 19.64 -5.06
N THR A 164 -22.62 19.19 -3.89
CA THR A 164 -21.32 19.54 -3.29
C THR A 164 -20.39 18.37 -3.42
N GLU A 165 -19.23 18.63 -3.98
CA GLU A 165 -18.13 17.67 -4.08
C GLU A 165 -16.93 18.19 -3.29
N VAL A 166 -16.34 17.30 -2.50
CA VAL A 166 -15.10 17.57 -1.77
C VAL A 166 -14.00 16.78 -2.43
N VAL A 167 -12.92 17.46 -2.81
CA VAL A 167 -11.72 16.83 -3.35
C VAL A 167 -10.77 16.54 -2.22
N VAL A 168 -10.33 15.28 -2.13
CA VAL A 168 -9.46 14.77 -1.06
C VAL A 168 -8.17 14.26 -1.69
N GLU A 169 -7.05 14.85 -1.31
CA GLU A 169 -5.72 14.33 -1.63
C GLU A 169 -5.48 13.06 -0.80
N THR A 170 -5.17 11.97 -1.47
CA THR A 170 -4.97 10.66 -0.84
C THR A 170 -3.62 10.08 -1.21
N THR A 171 -3.19 9.10 -0.43
CA THR A 171 -1.99 8.34 -0.75
C THR A 171 -2.27 7.30 -1.84
N THR A 172 -1.22 6.94 -2.56
CA THR A 172 -1.25 5.85 -3.54
C THR A 172 -0.29 4.75 -3.12
N ILE A 173 -0.65 3.50 -3.42
CA ILE A 173 0.27 2.39 -3.22
C ILE A 173 1.40 2.46 -4.25
N GLN A 174 2.63 2.38 -3.75
CA GLN A 174 3.80 2.17 -4.58
C GLN A 174 4.08 0.67 -4.74
N LYS A 175 4.73 0.30 -5.85
CA LYS A 175 5.19 -1.07 -6.08
C LYS A 175 6.37 -1.38 -5.16
N ASN A 176 6.46 -2.62 -4.67
CA ASN A 176 7.54 -3.08 -3.78
C ASN A 176 7.68 -2.26 -2.49
N CYS A 177 6.57 -1.85 -1.89
CA CYS A 177 6.56 -1.19 -0.60
C CYS A 177 5.94 -2.07 0.47
N TYR A 178 6.22 -1.74 1.72
CA TYR A 178 5.51 -2.32 2.86
C TYR A 178 4.15 -1.66 3.04
N VAL A 179 3.21 -2.45 3.53
CA VAL A 179 1.87 -2.02 3.94
C VAL A 179 1.50 -2.73 5.23
N ALA A 180 0.60 -2.17 6.00
CA ALA A 180 0.00 -2.83 7.14
C ALA A 180 -1.46 -3.17 6.86
N VAL A 181 -1.86 -4.38 7.21
CA VAL A 181 -3.27 -4.80 7.19
C VAL A 181 -3.79 -4.71 8.61
N ILE A 182 -4.79 -3.86 8.82
CA ILE A 182 -5.37 -3.61 10.14
C ILE A 182 -6.35 -4.74 10.46
N ARG A 183 -6.08 -5.42 11.58
CA ARG A 183 -7.00 -6.39 12.17
C ARG A 183 -7.87 -5.69 13.18
N ARG A 184 -9.15 -5.63 12.90
CA ARG A 184 -10.14 -5.19 13.87
C ARG A 184 -10.83 -6.45 14.37
N ASN A 185 -10.39 -6.93 15.54
CA ASN A 185 -11.12 -7.98 16.23
C ASN A 185 -12.58 -7.55 16.33
N ALA A 186 -13.47 -8.34 15.75
CA ALA A 186 -14.91 -8.16 15.79
C ALA A 186 -15.45 -8.28 17.22
#